data_e57592fd1cc477048fcc11464ecf75a8
#
_entry.id   e57592fd1cc477048fcc11464ecf75a8
#
_cell.length_a   1.000
_cell.length_b   1.000
_cell.length_c   1.000
_cell.angle_alpha   90.00
_cell.angle_beta   90.00
_cell.angle_gamma   90.00
#
_symmetry.space_group_name_H-M   'P 1'
#
loop_
_entity.id
_entity.type
_entity.pdbx_description
1 polymer ?
#
loop_
_entity_poly.entity_id
_entity_poly.type
_entity_poly.pdbx_seq_one_letter_code
_entity_poly.pdbx_strand_id
1 'polypeptide(L)'
;MAWYIAWFFAGAFLTNAIPHIVQGVCGNRFPTPFASPPGRGNSSAEVNVLWGFFNLAVGGALLYMFLPQLPPPWLLCATALLGALVMALYLARHFGRQRG
;
A
#
# COMPACT_ATOMS: atom_id res chain seq x y z
N MET A 1 6.04 21.19 -2.47
CA MET A 1 6.67 19.97 -1.91
C MET A 1 5.63 19.01 -1.29
N ALA A 2 4.66 19.54 -0.54
CA ALA A 2 3.66 18.70 0.11
C ALA A 2 2.87 17.80 -0.86
N TRP A 3 2.52 18.32 -2.05
CA TRP A 3 1.83 17.53 -3.06
C TRP A 3 2.63 16.32 -3.52
N TYR A 4 3.94 16.49 -3.74
CA TYR A 4 4.80 15.39 -4.18
C TYR A 4 4.94 14.32 -3.10
N ILE A 5 5.11 14.75 -1.85
CA ILE A 5 5.19 13.81 -0.72
C ILE A 5 3.87 13.04 -0.59
N ALA A 6 2.72 13.74 -0.65
CA ALA A 6 1.42 13.11 -0.52
C ALA A 6 1.16 12.10 -1.63
N TRP A 7 1.45 12.45 -2.88
CA TRP A 7 1.19 11.56 -4.01
C TRP A 7 2.16 10.38 -4.03
N PHE A 8 3.41 10.58 -3.59
CA PHE A 8 4.34 9.45 -3.43
C PHE A 8 3.77 8.43 -2.44
N PHE A 9 3.37 8.88 -1.26
CA PHE A 9 2.82 7.98 -0.25
C PHE A 9 1.45 7.43 -0.63
N ALA A 10 0.65 8.20 -1.37
CA ALA A 10 -0.60 7.67 -1.90
C ALA A 10 -0.34 6.43 -2.77
N GLY A 11 0.64 6.51 -3.67
CA GLY A 11 1.02 5.36 -4.48
C GLY A 11 1.48 4.19 -3.63
N ALA A 12 2.28 4.46 -2.60
CA ALA A 12 2.76 3.43 -1.70
C ALA A 12 1.61 2.74 -0.95
N PHE A 13 0.69 3.52 -0.36
CA PHE A 13 -0.43 2.94 0.38
C PHE A 13 -1.38 2.16 -0.52
N LEU A 14 -1.70 2.68 -1.71
CA LEU A 14 -2.56 1.97 -2.65
C LEU A 14 -1.95 0.64 -3.08
N THR A 15 -0.64 0.62 -3.32
CA THR A 15 0.06 -0.60 -3.68
C THR A 15 0.10 -1.59 -2.52
N ASN A 16 0.34 -1.11 -1.29
CA ASN A 16 0.36 -1.97 -0.12
C ASN A 16 -1.00 -2.61 0.16
N ALA A 17 -2.09 -1.98 -0.27
CA ALA A 17 -3.43 -2.54 -0.13
C ALA A 17 -3.61 -3.81 -0.95
N ILE A 18 -2.93 -3.91 -2.10
CA ILE A 18 -3.18 -4.98 -3.08
C ILE A 18 -2.99 -6.38 -2.52
N PRO A 19 -1.83 -6.76 -1.95
CA PRO A 19 -1.65 -8.14 -1.50
C PRO A 19 -2.62 -8.51 -0.37
N HIS A 20 -2.92 -7.57 0.51
CA HIS A 20 -3.80 -7.85 1.64
C HIS A 20 -5.25 -8.03 1.19
N ILE A 21 -5.74 -7.18 0.27
CA ILE A 21 -7.08 -7.33 -0.27
C ILE A 21 -7.19 -8.62 -1.08
N VAL A 22 -6.22 -8.88 -1.96
CA VAL A 22 -6.25 -10.06 -2.83
C VAL A 22 -6.22 -11.34 -2.00
N GLN A 23 -5.28 -11.46 -1.08
CA GLN A 23 -5.19 -12.65 -0.25
C GLN A 23 -6.41 -12.80 0.66
N GLY A 24 -6.85 -11.69 1.25
CA GLY A 24 -7.99 -11.71 2.17
C GLY A 24 -9.29 -12.12 1.50
N VAL A 25 -9.61 -11.54 0.33
CA VAL A 25 -10.85 -11.90 -0.36
C VAL A 25 -10.82 -13.33 -0.92
N CYS A 26 -9.62 -13.90 -1.10
CA CYS A 26 -9.47 -15.29 -1.48
C CYS A 26 -9.52 -16.26 -0.29
N GLY A 27 -9.71 -15.74 0.91
CA GLY A 27 -9.76 -16.55 2.12
C GLY A 27 -8.41 -16.98 2.64
N ASN A 28 -7.33 -16.39 2.16
CA ASN A 28 -5.98 -16.80 2.53
C ASN A 28 -5.45 -15.98 3.70
N ARG A 29 -4.68 -16.64 4.58
CA ARG A 29 -3.94 -15.96 5.63
C ARG A 29 -2.70 -15.32 5.01
N PHE A 30 -2.29 -14.18 5.57
CA PHE A 30 -1.18 -13.42 5.00
C PHE A 30 -0.56 -12.54 6.08
N PRO A 31 0.76 -12.24 6.02
CA PRO A 31 1.40 -11.42 7.06
C PRO A 31 0.91 -9.98 7.09
N THR A 32 0.71 -9.46 8.30
CA THR A 32 0.41 -8.04 8.54
C THR A 32 1.25 -7.55 9.70
N PRO A 33 1.30 -6.21 9.94
CA PRO A 33 1.98 -5.70 11.14
C PRO A 33 1.34 -6.17 12.46
N PHE A 34 0.11 -6.69 12.40
CA PHE A 34 -0.62 -7.15 13.58
C PHE A 34 -0.40 -8.62 13.88
N ALA A 35 0.29 -9.34 13.00
CA ALA A 35 0.59 -10.75 13.20
C ALA A 35 1.71 -10.92 14.21
N SER A 36 1.89 -12.13 14.68
CA SER A 36 2.96 -12.46 15.63
C SER A 36 3.86 -13.53 15.01
N PRO A 37 5.12 -13.20 14.69
CA PRO A 37 5.76 -11.87 14.81
C PRO A 37 5.25 -10.89 13.75
N PRO A 38 5.27 -9.57 14.05
CA PRO A 38 4.75 -8.57 13.11
C PRO A 38 5.40 -8.66 11.73
N GLY A 39 4.57 -8.61 10.68
CA GLY A 39 5.04 -8.63 9.30
C GLY A 39 5.60 -9.97 8.83
N ARG A 40 5.66 -10.98 9.69
CA ARG A 40 6.24 -12.30 9.39
C ARG A 40 5.28 -13.44 9.69
N GLY A 41 4.56 -13.38 10.81
CA GLY A 41 3.47 -14.30 11.08
C GLY A 41 2.26 -13.95 10.22
N ASN A 42 1.24 -14.83 10.21
CA ASN A 42 0.05 -14.65 9.40
C ASN A 42 -1.11 -14.14 10.23
N SER A 43 -1.81 -13.15 9.69
CA SER A 43 -3.11 -12.72 10.16
C SER A 43 -4.21 -13.45 9.40
N SER A 44 -5.43 -13.41 9.94
CA SER A 44 -6.59 -14.03 9.29
C SER A 44 -6.93 -13.34 7.97
N ALA A 45 -7.73 -14.01 7.15
CA ALA A 45 -8.22 -13.45 5.90
C ALA A 45 -8.98 -12.13 6.16
N GLU A 46 -9.84 -12.12 7.18
CA GLU A 46 -10.63 -10.93 7.51
C GLU A 46 -9.75 -9.76 7.94
N VAL A 47 -8.74 -10.01 8.77
CA VAL A 47 -7.79 -8.95 9.19
C VAL A 47 -7.07 -8.38 7.96
N ASN A 48 -6.70 -9.24 7.01
CA ASN A 48 -6.06 -8.78 5.79
C ASN A 48 -6.98 -7.89 4.94
N VAL A 49 -8.25 -8.24 4.82
CA VAL A 49 -9.22 -7.40 4.12
C VAL A 49 -9.31 -6.03 4.80
N LEU A 50 -9.44 -6.01 6.12
CA LEU A 50 -9.55 -4.75 6.87
C LEU A 50 -8.28 -3.91 6.72
N TRP A 51 -7.12 -4.52 6.86
CA TRP A 51 -5.84 -3.83 6.70
C TRP A 51 -5.67 -3.29 5.28
N GLY A 52 -6.05 -4.08 4.28
CA GLY A 52 -5.98 -3.66 2.88
C GLY A 52 -6.88 -2.47 2.60
N PHE A 53 -8.13 -2.50 3.08
CA PHE A 53 -9.05 -1.39 2.89
C PHE A 53 -8.62 -0.14 3.65
N PHE A 54 -8.00 -0.29 4.82
CA PHE A 54 -7.41 0.84 5.52
C PHE A 54 -6.33 1.51 4.67
N ASN A 55 -5.44 0.74 4.09
CA ASN A 55 -4.40 1.27 3.20
C ASN A 55 -5.01 1.96 1.97
N LEU A 56 -6.05 1.35 1.39
CA LEU A 56 -6.77 1.92 0.27
C LEU A 56 -7.38 3.28 0.64
N ALA A 57 -8.01 3.36 1.81
CA ALA A 57 -8.62 4.59 2.30
C ALA A 57 -7.58 5.68 2.53
N VAL A 58 -6.43 5.35 3.13
CA VAL A 58 -5.36 6.32 3.35
C VAL A 58 -4.83 6.84 2.02
N GLY A 59 -4.56 5.93 1.07
CA GLY A 59 -4.08 6.33 -0.26
C GLY A 59 -5.07 7.23 -0.98
N GLY A 60 -6.35 6.84 -0.97
CA GLY A 60 -7.41 7.65 -1.58
C GLY A 60 -7.58 9.01 -0.91
N ALA A 61 -7.49 9.05 0.42
CA ALA A 61 -7.60 10.30 1.17
C ALA A 61 -6.46 11.26 0.82
N LEU A 62 -5.23 10.74 0.69
CA LEU A 62 -4.09 11.57 0.30
C LEU A 62 -4.29 12.19 -1.08
N LEU A 63 -4.80 11.41 -2.03
CA LEU A 63 -5.10 11.93 -3.38
C LEU A 63 -6.17 13.01 -3.32
N TYR A 64 -7.22 12.78 -2.53
CA TYR A 64 -8.32 13.73 -2.44
C TYR A 64 -7.90 15.03 -1.74
N MET A 65 -7.15 14.92 -0.64
CA MET A 65 -6.72 16.09 0.14
C MET A 65 -5.70 16.95 -0.61
N PHE A 66 -4.95 16.34 -1.53
CA PHE A 66 -3.89 17.02 -2.28
C PHE A 66 -4.19 16.99 -3.78
N LEU A 67 -5.43 17.36 -4.15
CA LEU A 67 -5.78 17.47 -5.56
C LEU A 67 -4.86 18.49 -6.25
N PRO A 68 -4.50 18.26 -7.54
CA PRO A 68 -3.56 19.12 -8.23
C PRO A 68 -4.01 20.56 -8.29
N GLN A 69 -3.15 21.47 -7.84
CA GLN A 69 -3.37 22.91 -7.91
C GLN A 69 -2.19 23.60 -8.59
N LEU A 70 -1.01 23.54 -7.97
CA LEU A 70 0.19 24.17 -8.51
C LEU A 70 1.05 23.20 -9.32
N PRO A 71 1.37 21.98 -8.80
CA PRO A 71 2.17 21.04 -9.60
C PRO A 71 1.36 20.53 -10.79
N PRO A 72 2.00 20.29 -11.94
CA PRO A 72 1.33 19.67 -13.07
C PRO A 72 0.81 18.28 -12.71
N PRO A 73 -0.44 17.93 -13.09
CA PRO A 73 -1.00 16.61 -12.76
C PRO A 73 -0.15 15.43 -13.22
N TRP A 74 0.51 15.53 -14.37
CA TRP A 74 1.34 14.43 -14.87
C TRP A 74 2.55 14.16 -13.98
N LEU A 75 3.14 15.22 -13.38
CA LEU A 75 4.24 15.05 -12.43
C LEU A 75 3.77 14.38 -11.15
N LEU A 76 2.57 14.72 -10.68
CA LEU A 76 2.01 14.06 -9.51
C LEU A 76 1.70 12.59 -9.79
N CYS A 77 1.16 12.27 -10.97
CA CYS A 77 0.94 10.88 -11.37
C CYS A 77 2.24 10.11 -11.43
N ALA A 78 3.29 10.71 -12.01
CA ALA A 78 4.61 10.08 -12.04
C ALA A 78 5.15 9.85 -10.64
N THR A 79 4.94 10.79 -9.73
CA THR A 79 5.37 10.67 -8.34
C THR A 79 4.63 9.54 -7.63
N ALA A 80 3.32 9.43 -7.86
CA ALA A 80 2.53 8.33 -7.30
C ALA A 80 3.01 6.97 -7.83
N LEU A 81 3.30 6.89 -9.13
CA LEU A 81 3.83 5.67 -9.73
C LEU A 81 5.18 5.30 -9.14
N LEU A 82 6.03 6.29 -8.86
CA LEU A 82 7.32 6.05 -8.21
C LEU A 82 7.11 5.48 -6.80
N GLY A 83 6.21 6.05 -6.03
CA GLY A 83 5.87 5.53 -4.71
C GLY A 83 5.32 4.12 -4.78
N ALA A 84 4.45 3.85 -5.76
CA ALA A 84 3.90 2.53 -5.99
C ALA A 84 5.01 1.52 -6.33
N LEU A 85 5.94 1.90 -7.20
CA LEU A 85 7.04 1.02 -7.61
C LEU A 85 7.97 0.72 -6.42
N VAL A 86 8.33 1.73 -5.63
CA VAL A 86 9.18 1.54 -4.46
C VAL A 86 8.51 0.57 -3.48
N MET A 87 7.21 0.78 -3.21
CA MET A 87 6.48 -0.11 -2.32
C MET A 87 6.38 -1.52 -2.90
N ALA A 88 6.10 -1.66 -4.19
CA ALA A 88 5.98 -2.97 -4.83
C ALA A 88 7.29 -3.76 -4.73
N LEU A 89 8.41 -3.10 -4.97
CA LEU A 89 9.72 -3.75 -4.85
C LEU A 89 10.03 -4.13 -3.40
N TYR A 90 9.68 -3.26 -2.46
CA TYR A 90 9.85 -3.58 -1.04
C TYR A 90 9.03 -4.81 -0.66
N LEU A 91 7.77 -4.84 -1.04
CA LEU A 91 6.87 -5.96 -0.72
C LEU A 91 7.36 -7.26 -1.38
N ALA A 92 7.79 -7.18 -2.63
CA ALA A 92 8.30 -8.36 -3.34
C ALA A 92 9.50 -8.97 -2.60
N ARG A 93 10.42 -8.11 -2.13
CA ARG A 93 11.59 -8.57 -1.38
C ARG A 93 11.20 -9.10 -0.01
N HIS A 94 10.33 -8.37 0.69
CA HIS A 94 9.93 -8.76 2.05
C HIS A 94 9.20 -10.10 2.05
N PHE A 95 8.17 -10.24 1.23
CA PHE A 95 7.39 -11.47 1.17
C PHE A 95 8.16 -12.60 0.46
N GLY A 96 9.04 -12.25 -0.48
CA GLY A 96 9.93 -13.23 -1.11
C GLY A 96 10.86 -13.89 -0.09
N ARG A 97 11.39 -13.13 0.87
CA ARG A 97 12.21 -13.67 1.95
C ARG A 97 11.41 -14.60 2.87
N GLN A 98 10.12 -14.30 3.09
CA GLN A 98 9.26 -15.14 3.91
C GLN A 98 9.04 -16.51 3.26
N ARG A 99 9.01 -16.57 1.94
CA ARG A 99 8.81 -17.82 1.18
C ARG A 99 10.10 -18.56 0.91
N GLY A 100 11.21 -17.85 0.89
CA GLY A 100 12.52 -18.39 0.64
C GLY A 100 13.09 -19.08 1.85
#